data_540b7bf08796329d32e4c9b8f081c88a
#
_entry.id   540b7bf08796329d32e4c9b8f081c88a
#
_cell.length_a   1.000
_cell.length_b   1.000
_cell.length_c   1.000
_cell.angle_alpha   90.00
_cell.angle_beta   90.00
_cell.angle_gamma   90.00
#
_symmetry.space_group_name_H-M   'P 1'
#
loop_
_entity.id
_entity.type
_entity.pdbx_description
1 polymer ?
#
loop_
_entity_poly.entity_id
_entity_poly.type
_entity_poly.pdbx_seq_one_letter_code
_entity_poly.pdbx_strand_id
1 'polypeptide(L)'
;MEKDGTEFVWEDMRPLGEKTILEHFPHIYEQCVEEGFDPRKEPIPVVPAQHYFMGGIKVNKQSKTSMDHLYAIGETACNGVHGKNRLASNSLLESLVFAKRAAKEISASYETLHNPLVFAKVQEKDYTNMTVLKETYRHMVQTKVMA
;
A
#
# COMPACT_ATOMS: atom_id res chain seq x y z
N MET A 1 -2.31 2.40 -22.83
CA MET A 1 -3.62 2.90 -22.37
C MET A 1 -3.80 4.37 -22.77
N GLU A 2 -3.17 5.36 -22.14
CA GLU A 2 -3.37 6.77 -22.55
C GLU A 2 -2.97 7.07 -24.01
N LYS A 3 -1.88 6.48 -24.50
CA LYS A 3 -1.41 6.69 -25.89
C LYS A 3 -2.31 6.03 -26.95
N ASP A 4 -2.97 4.96 -26.60
CA ASP A 4 -3.74 4.11 -27.53
C ASP A 4 -5.25 4.29 -27.34
N GLY A 5 -5.67 5.15 -26.39
CA GLY A 5 -7.07 5.44 -26.09
C GLY A 5 -7.86 4.23 -25.57
N THR A 6 -7.17 3.20 -25.04
CA THR A 6 -7.80 1.99 -24.49
C THR A 6 -7.97 2.13 -22.98
N GLU A 7 -9.09 1.63 -22.45
CA GLU A 7 -9.37 1.61 -21.01
C GLU A 7 -8.67 0.46 -20.28
N PHE A 8 -8.24 -0.57 -21.00
CA PHE A 8 -7.60 -1.78 -20.48
C PHE A 8 -6.53 -2.28 -21.45
N VAL A 9 -5.74 -3.25 -21.01
CA VAL A 9 -4.84 -4.04 -21.86
C VAL A 9 -5.21 -5.51 -21.79
N TRP A 10 -4.94 -6.26 -22.86
CA TRP A 10 -5.17 -7.69 -22.89
C TRP A 10 -3.99 -8.45 -22.29
N GLU A 11 -4.27 -9.33 -21.35
CA GLU A 11 -3.29 -10.28 -20.80
C GLU A 11 -3.59 -11.69 -21.28
N ASP A 12 -2.60 -12.36 -21.86
CA ASP A 12 -2.74 -13.72 -22.37
C ASP A 12 -2.13 -14.73 -21.40
N MET A 13 -2.98 -15.44 -20.68
CA MET A 13 -2.58 -16.49 -19.73
C MET A 13 -2.45 -17.87 -20.37
N ARG A 14 -2.89 -18.08 -21.62
CA ARG A 14 -2.86 -19.39 -22.31
C ARG A 14 -1.48 -20.05 -22.35
N PRO A 15 -0.36 -19.32 -22.49
CA PRO A 15 0.99 -19.91 -22.47
C PRO A 15 1.35 -20.63 -21.16
N LEU A 16 0.67 -20.31 -20.04
CA LEU A 16 0.87 -20.99 -18.77
C LEU A 16 0.34 -22.42 -18.76
N GLY A 17 -0.62 -22.72 -19.63
CA GLY A 17 -1.32 -23.98 -19.69
C GLY A 17 -2.45 -24.12 -18.68
N GLU A 18 -3.50 -24.86 -19.07
CA GLU A 18 -4.73 -25.01 -18.26
C GLU A 18 -4.46 -25.52 -16.84
N LYS A 19 -3.60 -26.52 -16.69
CA LYS A 19 -3.26 -27.11 -15.40
C LYS A 19 -2.69 -26.05 -14.45
N THR A 20 -1.75 -25.25 -14.92
CA THR A 20 -1.13 -24.18 -14.12
C THR A 20 -2.14 -23.12 -13.72
N ILE A 21 -3.02 -22.72 -14.64
CA ILE A 21 -4.07 -21.72 -14.35
C ILE A 21 -4.98 -22.22 -13.23
N LEU A 22 -5.46 -23.45 -13.31
CA LEU A 22 -6.40 -24.01 -12.33
C LEU A 22 -5.75 -24.33 -10.97
N GLU A 23 -4.50 -24.76 -10.95
CA GLU A 23 -3.81 -25.12 -9.71
C GLU A 23 -3.23 -23.91 -8.96
N HIS A 24 -2.72 -22.90 -9.68
CA HIS A 24 -2.02 -21.77 -9.07
C HIS A 24 -2.85 -20.48 -8.99
N PHE A 25 -3.87 -20.35 -9.84
CA PHE A 25 -4.69 -19.15 -9.93
C PHE A 25 -6.22 -19.44 -9.90
N PRO A 26 -6.72 -20.36 -9.03
CA PRO A 26 -8.11 -20.80 -9.06
C PRO A 26 -9.10 -19.63 -8.90
N HIS A 27 -8.84 -18.72 -7.97
CA HIS A 27 -9.74 -17.57 -7.74
C HIS A 27 -9.76 -16.57 -8.89
N ILE A 28 -8.61 -16.35 -9.54
CA ILE A 28 -8.55 -15.49 -10.74
C ILE A 28 -9.35 -16.15 -11.86
N TYR A 29 -9.18 -17.45 -12.05
CA TYR A 29 -9.94 -18.21 -13.03
C TYR A 29 -11.45 -18.11 -12.80
N GLU A 30 -11.91 -18.39 -11.58
CA GLU A 30 -13.33 -18.32 -11.21
C GLU A 30 -13.91 -16.93 -11.48
N GLN A 31 -13.22 -15.88 -11.02
CA GLN A 31 -13.65 -14.50 -11.24
C GLN A 31 -13.72 -14.12 -12.71
N CYS A 32 -12.72 -14.51 -13.51
CA CYS A 32 -12.74 -14.24 -14.95
C CYS A 32 -13.92 -14.94 -15.64
N VAL A 33 -14.19 -16.20 -15.28
CA VAL A 33 -15.32 -16.94 -15.86
C VAL A 33 -16.67 -16.33 -15.47
N GLU A 34 -16.82 -15.87 -14.22
CA GLU A 34 -18.03 -15.15 -13.76
C GLU A 34 -18.27 -13.87 -14.57
N GLU A 35 -17.20 -13.18 -14.95
CA GLU A 35 -17.23 -11.96 -15.77
C GLU A 35 -17.32 -12.27 -17.30
N GLY A 36 -17.39 -13.54 -17.69
CA GLY A 36 -17.58 -13.97 -19.05
C GLY A 36 -16.30 -14.23 -19.87
N PHE A 37 -15.13 -14.26 -19.22
CA PHE A 37 -13.84 -14.53 -19.87
C PHE A 37 -13.24 -15.86 -19.39
N ASP A 38 -12.88 -16.74 -20.32
CA ASP A 38 -12.16 -17.97 -19.97
C ASP A 38 -10.66 -17.82 -20.25
N PRO A 39 -9.81 -17.58 -19.23
CA PRO A 39 -8.38 -17.32 -19.42
C PRO A 39 -7.59 -18.50 -20.00
N ARG A 40 -8.22 -19.68 -20.10
CA ARG A 40 -7.64 -20.85 -20.78
C ARG A 40 -7.80 -20.76 -22.29
N LYS A 41 -8.80 -20.01 -22.77
CA LYS A 41 -9.20 -19.95 -24.19
C LYS A 41 -8.90 -18.62 -24.85
N GLU A 42 -8.98 -17.55 -24.08
CA GLU A 42 -8.90 -16.17 -24.59
C GLU A 42 -8.11 -15.24 -23.65
N PRO A 43 -7.54 -14.14 -24.17
CA PRO A 43 -6.96 -13.10 -23.33
C PRO A 43 -8.01 -12.43 -22.45
N ILE A 44 -7.60 -12.00 -21.27
CA ILE A 44 -8.45 -11.29 -20.30
C ILE A 44 -8.13 -9.80 -20.27
N PRO A 45 -9.15 -8.92 -20.09
CA PRO A 45 -8.91 -7.49 -19.95
C PRO A 45 -8.39 -7.17 -18.54
N VAL A 46 -7.25 -6.47 -18.46
CA VAL A 46 -6.67 -6.07 -17.19
C VAL A 46 -6.39 -4.56 -17.17
N VAL A 47 -6.52 -3.97 -16.00
CA VAL A 47 -6.21 -2.56 -15.76
C VAL A 47 -5.13 -2.45 -14.67
N PRO A 48 -4.18 -1.51 -14.79
CA PRO A 48 -3.26 -1.23 -13.70
C PRO A 48 -4.03 -0.72 -12.50
N ALA A 49 -3.78 -1.31 -11.34
CA ALA A 49 -4.35 -0.86 -10.09
C ALA A 49 -3.25 -0.68 -9.04
N GLN A 50 -3.46 0.23 -8.10
CA GLN A 50 -2.56 0.36 -6.97
C GLN A 50 -2.69 -0.88 -6.08
N HIS A 51 -1.57 -1.59 -5.92
CA HIS A 51 -1.50 -2.79 -5.10
C HIS A 51 -0.83 -2.55 -3.75
N TYR A 52 0.16 -1.64 -3.71
CA TYR A 52 0.94 -1.33 -2.52
C TYR A 52 1.25 0.15 -2.48
N PHE A 53 1.16 0.76 -1.30
CA PHE A 53 1.44 2.17 -1.11
C PHE A 53 2.96 2.40 -1.01
N MET A 54 3.52 3.06 -2.02
CA MET A 54 4.93 3.50 -1.99
C MET A 54 5.02 4.86 -1.33
N GLY A 55 5.77 4.96 -0.23
CA GLY A 55 5.85 6.16 0.56
C GLY A 55 5.34 5.94 1.98
N GLY A 56 4.66 6.93 2.53
CA GLY A 56 4.12 6.87 3.89
C GLY A 56 4.90 7.74 4.88
N ILE A 57 4.82 7.40 6.16
CA ILE A 57 5.46 8.12 7.25
C ILE A 57 6.97 7.89 7.17
N LYS A 58 7.75 8.96 6.98
CA LYS A 58 9.20 8.88 6.92
C LYS A 58 9.77 8.37 8.24
N VAL A 59 10.59 7.31 8.16
CA VAL A 59 11.23 6.69 9.33
C VAL A 59 12.73 6.45 9.07
N ASN A 60 13.48 6.30 10.16
CA ASN A 60 14.87 5.89 10.12
C ASN A 60 15.02 4.35 10.03
N LYS A 61 16.26 3.84 10.12
CA LYS A 61 16.56 2.39 10.04
C LYS A 61 15.96 1.57 11.19
N GLN A 62 15.53 2.21 12.27
CA GLN A 62 14.88 1.62 13.43
C GLN A 62 13.37 1.86 13.44
N SER A 63 12.82 2.34 12.33
CA SER A 63 11.39 2.67 12.17
C SER A 63 10.90 3.84 13.04
N LYS A 64 11.81 4.63 13.63
CA LYS A 64 11.46 5.82 14.41
C LYS A 64 11.17 6.99 13.48
N THR A 65 10.11 7.72 13.76
CA THR A 65 9.76 8.96 13.03
C THR A 65 10.57 10.16 13.55
N SER A 66 10.31 11.34 13.01
CA SER A 66 10.86 12.60 13.54
C SER A 66 10.21 13.05 14.85
N MET A 67 9.10 12.42 15.25
CA MET A 67 8.44 12.69 16.53
C MET A 67 8.96 11.72 17.58
N ASP A 68 9.16 12.22 18.80
CA ASP A 68 9.57 11.38 19.90
C ASP A 68 8.49 10.34 20.24
N HIS A 69 8.94 9.15 20.61
CA HIS A 69 8.10 8.01 20.99
C HIS A 69 7.12 7.53 19.90
N LEU A 70 7.26 8.00 18.64
CA LEU A 70 6.42 7.57 17.51
C LEU A 70 7.24 6.74 16.53
N TYR A 71 6.71 5.55 16.19
CA TYR A 71 7.27 4.61 15.24
C TYR A 71 6.24 4.28 14.18
N ALA A 72 6.69 3.97 12.96
CA ALA A 72 5.83 3.45 11.90
C ALA A 72 6.51 2.25 11.23
N ILE A 73 5.74 1.20 10.96
CA ILE A 73 6.22 -0.06 10.37
C ILE A 73 5.25 -0.55 9.29
N GLY A 74 5.75 -1.44 8.43
CA GLY A 74 4.94 -2.02 7.34
C GLY A 74 4.59 -0.99 6.28
N GLU A 75 3.50 -1.23 5.57
CA GLU A 75 3.08 -0.44 4.40
C GLU A 75 2.91 1.06 4.69
N THR A 76 2.57 1.43 5.93
CA THR A 76 2.44 2.83 6.33
C THR A 76 3.78 3.56 6.50
N ALA A 77 4.90 2.84 6.53
CA ALA A 77 6.23 3.40 6.77
C ALA A 77 7.00 3.63 5.48
N CYS A 78 7.63 4.79 5.37
CA CYS A 78 8.58 5.12 4.31
C CYS A 78 10.01 5.03 4.86
N ASN A 79 10.62 3.84 4.80
CA ASN A 79 12.00 3.59 5.19
C ASN A 79 13.00 3.66 4.01
N GLY A 80 12.51 3.87 2.79
CA GLY A 80 13.30 3.99 1.57
C GLY A 80 13.71 2.67 0.90
N VAL A 81 13.40 1.51 1.50
CA VAL A 81 13.82 0.18 0.97
C VAL A 81 13.23 -0.10 -0.41
N HIS A 82 11.99 0.31 -0.64
CA HIS A 82 11.30 0.03 -1.90
C HIS A 82 11.56 1.06 -3.00
N GLY A 83 12.12 2.21 -2.67
CA GLY A 83 12.35 3.29 -3.65
C GLY A 83 11.05 3.74 -4.32
N LYS A 84 11.09 3.87 -5.64
CA LYS A 84 9.90 4.27 -6.43
C LYS A 84 8.93 3.14 -6.71
N ASN A 85 9.40 1.89 -6.65
CA ASN A 85 8.57 0.73 -6.95
C ASN A 85 9.06 -0.49 -6.16
N ARG A 86 8.14 -1.17 -5.50
CA ARG A 86 8.42 -2.36 -4.69
C ARG A 86 8.66 -3.59 -5.58
N LEU A 87 9.70 -4.36 -5.28
CA LEU A 87 9.79 -5.71 -5.81
C LEU A 87 8.76 -6.61 -5.09
N ALA A 88 8.04 -7.40 -5.86
CA ALA A 88 7.01 -8.31 -5.35
C ALA A 88 7.53 -9.16 -4.17
N SER A 89 6.66 -9.43 -3.20
CA SER A 89 6.92 -10.20 -1.97
C SER A 89 7.86 -9.55 -0.94
N ASN A 90 8.64 -8.53 -1.30
CA ASN A 90 9.58 -7.89 -0.36
C ASN A 90 8.89 -7.08 0.75
N SER A 91 7.62 -6.70 0.58
CA SER A 91 6.88 -5.95 1.59
C SER A 91 6.70 -6.71 2.91
N LEU A 92 6.39 -8.01 2.82
CA LEU A 92 6.24 -8.82 4.03
C LEU A 92 7.56 -8.96 4.79
N LEU A 93 8.66 -9.22 4.07
CA LEU A 93 10.00 -9.30 4.66
C LEU A 93 10.42 -7.96 5.28
N GLU A 94 10.20 -6.86 4.58
CA GLU A 94 10.44 -5.51 5.08
C GLU A 94 9.68 -5.27 6.39
N SER A 95 8.37 -5.52 6.40
CA SER A 95 7.52 -5.33 7.58
C SER A 95 8.03 -6.10 8.79
N LEU A 96 8.40 -7.37 8.63
CA LEU A 96 8.92 -8.20 9.71
C LEU A 96 10.29 -7.72 10.24
N VAL A 97 11.21 -7.38 9.33
CA VAL A 97 12.55 -6.92 9.70
C VAL A 97 12.49 -5.59 10.44
N PHE A 98 11.72 -4.63 9.92
CA PHE A 98 11.63 -3.31 10.50
C PHE A 98 10.79 -3.29 11.79
N ALA A 99 9.75 -4.13 11.90
CA ALA A 99 9.05 -4.34 13.17
C ALA A 99 9.99 -4.87 14.27
N LYS A 100 10.85 -5.85 13.93
CA LYS A 100 11.84 -6.38 14.87
C LYS A 100 12.88 -5.32 15.29
N ARG A 101 13.29 -4.43 14.37
CA ARG A 101 14.20 -3.32 14.68
C ARG A 101 13.53 -2.31 15.59
N ALA A 102 12.28 -1.91 15.30
CA ALA A 102 11.50 -1.03 16.16
C ALA A 102 11.33 -1.60 17.56
N ALA A 103 10.95 -2.85 17.69
CA ALA A 103 10.78 -3.52 18.98
C ALA A 103 12.07 -3.52 19.81
N LYS A 104 13.22 -3.78 19.19
CA LYS A 104 14.53 -3.73 19.89
C LYS A 104 14.87 -2.31 20.36
N GLU A 105 14.65 -1.31 19.52
CA GLU A 105 14.90 0.10 19.86
C GLU A 105 14.00 0.55 21.01
N ILE A 106 12.70 0.26 20.92
CA ILE A 106 11.72 0.58 21.97
C ILE A 106 12.11 -0.09 23.28
N SER A 107 12.46 -1.38 23.26
CA SER A 107 12.83 -2.13 24.46
C SER A 107 14.12 -1.58 25.10
N ALA A 108 15.06 -1.09 24.30
CA ALA A 108 16.32 -0.55 24.80
C ALA A 108 16.18 0.87 25.36
N SER A 109 15.25 1.66 24.84
CA SER A 109 15.01 3.06 25.20
C SER A 109 13.71 3.29 25.95
N TYR A 110 13.08 2.22 26.45
CA TYR A 110 11.79 2.32 27.12
C TYR A 110 11.91 3.13 28.42
N GLU A 111 11.16 4.23 28.45
CA GLU A 111 10.97 5.03 29.64
C GLU A 111 9.49 5.10 29.95
N THR A 112 9.12 4.95 31.21
CA THR A 112 7.72 5.15 31.62
C THR A 112 7.40 6.63 31.52
N LEU A 113 6.53 7.02 30.60
CA LEU A 113 6.04 8.38 30.49
C LEU A 113 5.09 8.66 31.66
N HIS A 114 5.51 9.48 32.60
CA HIS A 114 4.67 9.88 33.75
C HIS A 114 3.73 11.05 33.42
N ASN A 115 3.83 11.66 32.25
CA ASN A 115 2.93 12.72 31.82
C ASN A 115 1.63 12.15 31.29
N PRO A 116 0.46 12.57 31.82
CA PRO A 116 -0.81 12.19 31.24
C PRO A 116 -0.86 12.69 29.80
N LEU A 117 -1.16 11.78 28.85
CA LEU A 117 -1.41 12.15 27.47
C LEU A 117 -2.59 13.11 27.44
N VAL A 118 -2.34 14.37 27.19
CA VAL A 118 -3.40 15.34 26.90
C VAL A 118 -3.82 15.12 25.47
N PHE A 119 -4.81 14.26 25.27
CA PHE A 119 -5.45 14.14 23.96
C PHE A 119 -6.14 15.47 23.65
N ALA A 120 -5.72 16.13 22.57
CA ALA A 120 -6.52 17.20 22.00
C ALA A 120 -7.92 16.63 21.71
N LYS A 121 -8.95 17.22 22.33
CA LYS A 121 -10.32 16.84 22.04
C LYS A 121 -10.59 17.20 20.57
N VAL A 122 -10.52 16.18 19.72
CA VAL A 122 -11.00 16.30 18.36
C VAL A 122 -12.49 16.59 18.43
N GLN A 123 -12.92 17.73 17.91
CA GLN A 123 -14.32 18.11 17.92
C GLN A 123 -14.94 17.71 16.59
N GLU A 124 -16.13 17.13 16.66
CA GLU A 124 -16.89 16.70 15.47
C GLU A 124 -17.07 17.84 14.46
N LYS A 125 -17.21 19.07 14.93
CA LYS A 125 -17.30 20.27 14.08
C LYS A 125 -16.06 20.48 13.16
N ASP A 126 -14.89 19.97 13.52
CA ASP A 126 -13.66 20.10 12.74
C ASP A 126 -13.68 19.20 11.50
N TYR A 127 -14.65 18.26 11.43
CA TYR A 127 -14.80 17.27 10.37
C TYR A 127 -16.18 17.33 9.67
N THR A 128 -16.93 18.40 9.87
CA THR A 128 -18.30 18.54 9.35
C THR A 128 -18.41 18.59 7.84
N ASN A 129 -17.34 18.90 7.13
CA ASN A 129 -17.35 18.93 5.66
C ASN A 129 -16.34 17.95 5.06
N MET A 130 -16.68 16.67 5.10
CA MET A 130 -15.87 15.58 4.56
C MET A 130 -15.57 15.72 3.07
N THR A 131 -16.44 16.36 2.29
CA THR A 131 -16.22 16.57 0.85
C THR A 131 -15.11 17.57 0.62
N VAL A 132 -15.14 18.72 1.28
CA VAL A 132 -14.08 19.73 1.20
C VAL A 132 -12.76 19.18 1.72
N LEU A 133 -12.80 18.41 2.81
CA LEU A 133 -11.60 17.79 3.38
C LEU A 133 -10.96 16.81 2.40
N LYS A 134 -11.76 15.94 1.77
CA LYS A 134 -11.29 14.99 0.75
C LYS A 134 -10.68 15.68 -0.48
N GLU A 135 -11.31 16.75 -0.95
CA GLU A 135 -10.80 17.53 -2.08
C GLU A 135 -9.50 18.24 -1.73
N THR A 136 -9.41 18.84 -0.55
CA THR A 136 -8.19 19.49 -0.05
C THR A 136 -7.04 18.49 0.03
N TYR A 137 -7.24 17.33 0.64
CA TYR A 137 -6.21 16.30 0.73
C TYR A 137 -5.84 15.74 -0.65
N ARG A 138 -6.81 15.50 -1.53
CA ARG A 138 -6.55 15.05 -2.90
C ARG A 138 -5.66 16.07 -3.63
N HIS A 139 -5.99 17.35 -3.55
CA HIS A 139 -5.20 18.42 -4.17
C HIS A 139 -3.79 18.49 -3.58
N MET A 140 -3.64 18.40 -2.25
CA MET A 140 -2.33 18.40 -1.59
C MET A 140 -1.46 17.22 -2.05
N VAL A 141 -2.04 16.01 -2.14
CA VAL A 141 -1.33 14.82 -2.60
C VAL A 141 -0.91 14.98 -4.06
N GLN A 142 -1.82 15.40 -4.94
CA GLN A 142 -1.53 15.61 -6.35
C GLN A 142 -0.42 16.64 -6.56
N THR A 143 -0.47 17.76 -5.86
CA THR A 143 0.54 18.82 -5.95
C THR A 143 1.93 18.36 -5.47
N LYS A 144 1.97 17.46 -4.46
CA LYS A 144 3.23 16.96 -3.90
C LYS A 144 3.83 15.80 -4.68
N VAL A 145 2.99 14.99 -5.33
CA VAL A 145 3.43 13.80 -6.08
C VAL A 145 3.83 14.15 -7.51
N MET A 146 3.23 15.19 -8.10
CA MET A 146 3.49 15.62 -9.48
C MET A 146 4.55 16.74 -9.58
N ALA A 147 5.06 17.24 -8.48
CA ALA A 147 6.19 18.17 -8.41
C ALA A 147 7.52 17.40 -8.29
#